data_ebbfd12ecc1c8b428850306685ab712a
#
_entry.id   ebbfd12ecc1c8b428850306685ab712a
#
_cell.length_a   1.000
_cell.length_b   1.000
_cell.length_c   1.000
_cell.angle_alpha   90.00
_cell.angle_beta   90.00
_cell.angle_gamma   90.00
#
_symmetry.space_group_name_H-M   'P 1'
#
loop_
_entity.id
_entity.type
_entity.pdbx_description
1 polymer ?
#
loop_
_entity_poly.entity_id
_entity_poly.type
_entity_poly.pdbx_seq_one_letter_code
_entity_poly.pdbx_strand_id
1 'polypeptide(L)'
;MITLLVLLVLAIVVVLGVPAIRKKVVTRPVFGIFKKILPPLSATEREAMEAGSVWWDGELFRGNPDWKKLHGYGKAELSAEEQAFIDNQVETLLAMVDDFKIVNETKDLPEPVWDYLKKEGFFSLIIPKSYGGREFSAIANSTIVTRIATKSLSVAVTVMVPNSLGPGELLMHYGTQAQKDFWLPGLAN
;
A
#
# COMPACT_ATOMS: atom_id res chain seq x y z
N MET A 1 35.18 31.37 -28.96
CA MET A 1 34.09 30.34 -28.93
C MET A 1 34.21 29.39 -27.74
N ILE A 2 35.35 28.70 -27.57
CA ILE A 2 35.58 27.73 -26.47
C ILE A 2 35.45 28.41 -25.09
N THR A 3 36.04 29.57 -24.89
CA THR A 3 35.97 30.32 -23.60
C THR A 3 34.52 30.64 -23.19
N LEU A 4 33.69 31.03 -24.16
CA LEU A 4 32.28 31.35 -23.91
C LEU A 4 31.51 30.08 -23.51
N LEU A 5 31.80 28.97 -24.16
CA LEU A 5 31.21 27.68 -23.82
C LEU A 5 31.59 27.22 -22.40
N VAL A 6 32.86 27.37 -22.04
CA VAL A 6 33.34 27.03 -20.69
C VAL A 6 32.68 27.92 -19.62
N LEU A 7 32.55 29.21 -19.87
CA LEU A 7 31.85 30.12 -18.96
C LEU A 7 30.36 29.74 -18.80
N LEU A 8 29.69 29.35 -19.87
CA LEU A 8 28.30 28.93 -19.84
C LEU A 8 28.14 27.65 -19.02
N VAL A 9 29.00 26.67 -19.23
CA VAL A 9 28.99 25.41 -18.45
C VAL A 9 29.23 25.68 -16.98
N LEU A 10 30.20 26.51 -16.64
CA LEU A 10 30.46 26.91 -15.25
C LEU A 10 29.25 27.60 -14.62
N ALA A 11 28.60 28.52 -15.34
CA ALA A 11 27.38 29.18 -14.85
C ALA A 11 26.25 28.16 -14.57
N ILE A 12 26.03 27.19 -15.47
CA ILE A 12 25.06 26.13 -15.28
C ILE A 12 25.40 25.28 -14.05
N VAL A 13 26.67 24.88 -13.90
CA VAL A 13 27.12 24.11 -12.75
C VAL A 13 26.90 24.87 -11.44
N VAL A 14 27.19 26.15 -11.40
CA VAL A 14 26.97 27.02 -10.23
C VAL A 14 25.47 27.17 -9.94
N VAL A 15 24.66 27.44 -10.96
CA VAL A 15 23.19 27.61 -10.79
C VAL A 15 22.51 26.32 -10.30
N LEU A 16 22.89 25.18 -10.83
CA LEU A 16 22.29 23.89 -10.45
C LEU A 16 22.94 23.29 -9.20
N GLY A 17 24.25 23.46 -9.01
CA GLY A 17 25.01 22.86 -7.93
C GLY A 17 24.89 23.59 -6.59
N VAL A 18 24.72 24.92 -6.61
CA VAL A 18 24.60 25.73 -5.37
C VAL A 18 23.09 25.76 -4.94
N PRO A 19 22.69 25.11 -3.85
CA PRO A 19 21.28 24.99 -3.47
C PRO A 19 20.56 26.34 -3.29
N ALA A 20 21.24 27.34 -2.74
CA ALA A 20 20.67 28.66 -2.52
C ALA A 20 20.34 29.38 -3.86
N ILE A 21 21.24 29.28 -4.83
CA ILE A 21 21.07 29.88 -6.16
C ILE A 21 19.99 29.09 -6.92
N ARG A 22 20.10 27.78 -6.95
CA ARG A 22 19.09 26.92 -7.58
C ARG A 22 17.68 27.18 -7.07
N LYS A 23 17.51 27.24 -5.73
CA LYS A 23 16.22 27.55 -5.12
C LYS A 23 15.65 28.88 -5.58
N LYS A 24 16.49 29.92 -5.65
CA LYS A 24 16.06 31.28 -6.01
C LYS A 24 15.76 31.43 -7.50
N VAL A 25 16.63 30.88 -8.37
CA VAL A 25 16.60 31.14 -9.83
C VAL A 25 15.77 30.12 -10.57
N VAL A 26 15.73 28.85 -10.11
CA VAL A 26 15.06 27.75 -10.81
C VAL A 26 13.86 27.26 -10.03
N THR A 27 14.06 26.80 -8.78
CA THR A 27 13.01 26.06 -8.07
C THR A 27 11.80 26.93 -7.74
N ARG A 28 11.99 28.14 -7.22
CA ARG A 28 10.88 29.04 -6.87
C ARG A 28 10.03 29.48 -8.06
N PRO A 29 10.63 29.95 -9.20
CA PRO A 29 9.84 30.30 -10.38
C PRO A 29 9.06 29.10 -10.94
N VAL A 30 9.73 27.93 -11.11
CA VAL A 30 9.08 26.70 -11.60
C VAL A 30 7.96 26.28 -10.66
N PHE A 31 8.19 26.28 -9.36
CA PHE A 31 7.15 25.94 -8.38
C PHE A 31 5.96 26.92 -8.42
N GLY A 32 6.24 28.21 -8.67
CA GLY A 32 5.19 29.21 -8.85
C GLY A 32 4.28 28.93 -10.06
N ILE A 33 4.86 28.42 -11.15
CA ILE A 33 4.11 27.98 -12.33
C ILE A 33 3.29 26.71 -11.99
N PHE A 34 3.93 25.73 -11.37
CA PHE A 34 3.28 24.46 -10.98
C PHE A 34 2.07 24.70 -10.08
N LYS A 35 2.19 25.58 -9.09
CA LYS A 35 1.06 25.94 -8.19
C LYS A 35 -0.18 26.47 -8.92
N LYS A 36 0.01 27.11 -10.08
CA LYS A 36 -1.10 27.65 -10.87
C LYS A 36 -1.78 26.60 -11.76
N ILE A 37 -1.04 25.55 -12.10
CA ILE A 37 -1.51 24.48 -12.99
C ILE A 37 -2.20 23.35 -12.19
N LEU A 38 -1.78 23.14 -10.94
CA LEU A 38 -2.38 22.13 -10.08
C LEU A 38 -3.84 22.47 -9.78
N PRO A 39 -4.75 21.47 -9.90
CA PRO A 39 -6.14 21.66 -9.48
C PRO A 39 -6.19 21.98 -7.97
N PRO A 40 -7.17 22.77 -7.53
CA PRO A 40 -7.37 23.01 -6.11
C PRO A 40 -7.74 21.70 -5.41
N LEU A 41 -7.15 21.50 -4.21
CA LEU A 41 -7.55 20.38 -3.35
C LEU A 41 -9.04 20.51 -2.96
N SER A 42 -9.78 19.43 -3.03
CA SER A 42 -11.11 19.32 -2.47
C SER A 42 -11.07 19.47 -0.94
N ALA A 43 -12.22 19.75 -0.33
CA ALA A 43 -12.33 19.84 1.14
C ALA A 43 -11.90 18.52 1.80
N THR A 44 -12.37 17.40 1.27
CA THR A 44 -12.05 16.05 1.77
C THR A 44 -10.55 15.71 1.68
N GLU A 45 -9.90 16.04 0.55
CA GLU A 45 -8.45 15.83 0.41
C GLU A 45 -7.66 16.68 1.41
N ARG A 46 -8.09 17.92 1.65
CA ARG A 46 -7.46 18.80 2.63
C ARG A 46 -7.61 18.24 4.04
N GLU A 47 -8.82 17.83 4.43
CA GLU A 47 -9.09 17.21 5.73
C GLU A 47 -8.26 15.93 5.93
N ALA A 48 -8.16 15.07 4.90
CA ALA A 48 -7.34 13.88 4.95
C ALA A 48 -5.85 14.19 5.14
N MET A 49 -5.34 15.21 4.46
CA MET A 49 -3.94 15.65 4.62
C MET A 49 -3.67 16.28 6.00
N GLU A 50 -4.62 17.03 6.54
CA GLU A 50 -4.51 17.68 7.86
C GLU A 50 -4.65 16.66 9.00
N ALA A 51 -5.45 15.62 8.83
CA ALA A 51 -5.63 14.55 9.81
C ALA A 51 -4.48 13.53 9.81
N GLY A 52 -3.78 13.36 8.69
CA GLY A 52 -2.74 12.36 8.50
C GLY A 52 -1.40 12.73 9.13
N SER A 53 -0.75 11.76 9.75
CA SER A 53 0.67 11.85 10.08
C SER A 53 1.50 11.28 8.92
N VAL A 54 2.52 12.03 8.49
CA VAL A 54 3.46 11.57 7.47
C VAL A 54 4.56 10.76 8.14
N TRP A 55 4.74 9.53 7.71
CA TRP A 55 5.81 8.67 8.21
C TRP A 55 7.15 8.98 7.50
N TRP A 56 8.08 8.00 7.46
CA TRP A 56 9.39 8.20 6.85
C TRP A 56 9.33 8.53 5.34
N ASP A 57 8.32 8.06 4.63
CA ASP A 57 8.09 8.34 3.21
C ASP A 57 8.05 9.86 2.90
N GLY A 58 7.58 10.67 3.85
CA GLY A 58 7.65 12.13 3.75
C GLY A 58 9.07 12.68 3.59
N GLU A 59 10.09 11.97 4.05
CA GLU A 59 11.51 12.38 3.88
C GLU A 59 11.93 12.36 2.41
N LEU A 60 11.37 11.46 1.59
CA LEU A 60 11.66 11.40 0.15
C LEU A 60 11.24 12.68 -0.55
N PHE A 61 10.10 13.24 -0.18
CA PHE A 61 9.58 14.49 -0.76
C PHE A 61 10.36 15.74 -0.29
N ARG A 62 11.14 15.63 0.79
CA ARG A 62 12.03 16.72 1.23
C ARG A 62 13.31 16.82 0.39
N GLY A 63 13.61 15.81 -0.43
CA GLY A 63 14.77 15.78 -1.31
C GLY A 63 16.11 15.48 -0.63
N ASN A 64 16.10 15.18 0.66
CA ASN A 64 17.27 14.74 1.44
C ASN A 64 16.81 13.81 2.56
N PRO A 65 16.44 12.56 2.22
CA PRO A 65 15.87 11.62 3.19
C PRO A 65 16.90 11.15 4.21
N ASP A 66 16.47 11.02 5.46
CA ASP A 66 17.27 10.42 6.53
C ASP A 66 17.25 8.90 6.43
N TRP A 67 18.22 8.34 5.72
CA TRP A 67 18.38 6.89 5.55
C TRP A 67 18.72 6.18 6.86
N LYS A 68 19.39 6.84 7.82
CA LYS A 68 19.70 6.25 9.12
C LYS A 68 18.41 5.99 9.90
N LYS A 69 17.46 6.91 9.81
CA LYS A 69 16.14 6.74 10.42
C LYS A 69 15.41 5.54 9.82
N LEU A 70 15.43 5.37 8.49
CA LEU A 70 14.84 4.20 7.84
C LEU A 70 15.49 2.87 8.31
N HIS A 71 16.81 2.82 8.30
CA HIS A 71 17.54 1.63 8.74
C HIS A 71 17.43 1.36 10.25
N GLY A 72 17.01 2.36 11.03
CA GLY A 72 16.75 2.21 12.47
C GLY A 72 15.42 1.54 12.80
N TYR A 73 14.50 1.41 11.84
CA TYR A 73 13.29 0.61 12.04
C TYR A 73 13.64 -0.88 12.02
N GLY A 74 13.03 -1.64 12.94
CA GLY A 74 13.15 -3.09 12.95
C GLY A 74 12.65 -3.71 11.63
N LYS A 75 13.19 -4.86 11.28
CA LYS A 75 12.66 -5.64 10.18
C LYS A 75 11.29 -6.19 10.57
N ALA A 76 10.31 -6.02 9.69
CA ALA A 76 9.06 -6.73 9.83
C ALA A 76 9.27 -8.20 9.44
N GLU A 77 8.95 -9.10 10.34
CA GLU A 77 9.10 -10.55 10.15
C GLU A 77 7.75 -11.23 10.32
N LEU A 78 7.55 -12.32 9.57
CA LEU A 78 6.36 -13.15 9.70
C LEU A 78 6.46 -14.01 10.96
N SER A 79 5.35 -14.19 11.67
CA SER A 79 5.25 -15.21 12.71
C SER A 79 5.23 -16.61 12.10
N ALA A 80 5.47 -17.62 12.93
CA ALA A 80 5.43 -19.02 12.47
C ALA A 80 4.03 -19.42 11.94
N GLU A 81 2.96 -18.88 12.53
CA GLU A 81 1.58 -19.11 12.07
C GLU A 81 1.33 -18.47 10.70
N GLU A 82 1.79 -17.24 10.50
CA GLU A 82 1.67 -16.53 9.23
C GLU A 82 2.45 -17.21 8.12
N GLN A 83 3.68 -17.64 8.41
CA GLN A 83 4.49 -18.38 7.46
C GLN A 83 3.83 -19.72 7.10
N ALA A 84 3.32 -20.46 8.09
CA ALA A 84 2.64 -21.73 7.86
C ALA A 84 1.39 -21.54 7.00
N PHE A 85 0.64 -20.45 7.17
CA PHE A 85 -0.52 -20.14 6.33
C PHE A 85 -0.10 -19.90 4.87
N ILE A 86 1.01 -19.21 4.66
CA ILE A 86 1.55 -18.99 3.31
C ILE A 86 1.97 -20.31 2.67
N ASP A 87 2.71 -21.13 3.40
CA ASP A 87 3.28 -22.37 2.89
C ASP A 87 2.22 -23.45 2.62
N ASN A 88 1.08 -23.40 3.30
CA ASN A 88 0.03 -24.41 3.16
C ASN A 88 -1.21 -23.86 2.44
N GLN A 89 -1.94 -22.90 3.06
CA GLN A 89 -3.22 -22.44 2.55
C GLN A 89 -3.06 -21.63 1.26
N VAL A 90 -2.07 -20.76 1.18
CA VAL A 90 -1.84 -19.98 -0.04
C VAL A 90 -1.36 -20.88 -1.18
N GLU A 91 -0.43 -21.80 -0.94
CA GLU A 91 0.05 -22.71 -1.98
C GLU A 91 -1.07 -23.66 -2.47
N THR A 92 -1.93 -24.13 -1.58
CA THR A 92 -3.12 -24.91 -1.96
C THR A 92 -4.06 -24.10 -2.84
N LEU A 93 -4.35 -22.85 -2.46
CA LEU A 93 -5.14 -21.93 -3.28
C LEU A 93 -4.56 -21.76 -4.68
N LEU A 94 -3.24 -21.52 -4.77
CA LEU A 94 -2.56 -21.34 -6.05
C LEU A 94 -2.66 -22.56 -6.95
N ALA A 95 -2.65 -23.77 -6.38
CA ALA A 95 -2.82 -25.02 -7.14
C ALA A 95 -4.24 -25.16 -7.71
N MET A 96 -5.26 -24.57 -7.07
CA MET A 96 -6.66 -24.60 -7.52
C MET A 96 -6.97 -23.58 -8.62
N VAL A 97 -6.14 -22.54 -8.77
CA VAL A 97 -6.42 -21.37 -9.63
C VAL A 97 -5.95 -21.59 -11.05
N ASP A 98 -6.88 -21.48 -12.01
CA ASP A 98 -6.62 -21.34 -13.44
C ASP A 98 -7.01 -19.91 -13.86
N ASP A 99 -6.04 -19.00 -13.87
CA ASP A 99 -6.27 -17.57 -14.14
C ASP A 99 -6.79 -17.34 -15.57
N PHE A 100 -6.33 -18.14 -16.54
CA PHE A 100 -6.81 -18.01 -17.93
C PHE A 100 -8.32 -18.27 -18.01
N LYS A 101 -8.83 -19.32 -17.37
CA LYS A 101 -10.26 -19.59 -17.32
C LYS A 101 -11.04 -18.51 -16.61
N ILE A 102 -10.56 -18.06 -15.47
CA ILE A 102 -11.19 -16.99 -14.68
C ILE A 102 -11.35 -15.73 -15.54
N VAL A 103 -10.27 -15.30 -16.21
CA VAL A 103 -10.27 -14.03 -16.94
C VAL A 103 -10.97 -14.14 -18.30
N ASN A 104 -10.81 -15.26 -19.02
CA ASN A 104 -11.24 -15.33 -20.42
C ASN A 104 -12.55 -16.09 -20.61
N GLU A 105 -12.85 -17.06 -19.78
CA GLU A 105 -14.00 -17.94 -19.96
C GLU A 105 -15.13 -17.66 -18.96
N THR A 106 -14.88 -17.88 -17.66
CA THR A 106 -15.93 -17.82 -16.63
C THR A 106 -16.27 -16.40 -16.17
N LYS A 107 -15.31 -15.47 -16.25
CA LYS A 107 -15.41 -14.10 -15.73
C LYS A 107 -15.69 -14.03 -14.22
N ASP A 108 -15.53 -15.15 -13.51
CA ASP A 108 -15.71 -15.30 -12.08
C ASP A 108 -14.82 -16.42 -11.57
N LEU A 109 -14.57 -16.45 -10.25
CA LEU A 109 -13.85 -17.53 -9.61
C LEU A 109 -14.74 -18.79 -9.56
N PRO A 110 -14.15 -19.98 -9.80
CA PRO A 110 -14.88 -21.24 -9.64
C PRO A 110 -15.39 -21.42 -8.20
N GLU A 111 -16.56 -22.04 -8.07
CA GLU A 111 -17.18 -22.32 -6.77
C GLU A 111 -16.24 -23.00 -5.75
N PRO A 112 -15.42 -24.02 -6.11
CA PRO A 112 -14.46 -24.60 -5.17
C PRO A 112 -13.41 -23.60 -4.65
N VAL A 113 -13.04 -22.60 -5.45
CA VAL A 113 -12.10 -21.53 -5.03
C VAL A 113 -12.79 -20.58 -4.05
N TRP A 114 -14.03 -20.19 -4.31
CA TRP A 114 -14.83 -19.39 -3.37
C TRP A 114 -15.02 -20.10 -2.03
N ASP A 115 -15.36 -21.37 -2.03
CA ASP A 115 -15.53 -22.16 -0.82
C ASP A 115 -14.24 -22.30 -0.02
N TYR A 116 -13.13 -22.50 -0.72
CA TYR A 116 -11.81 -22.58 -0.09
C TYR A 116 -11.41 -21.25 0.56
N LEU A 117 -11.59 -20.13 -0.15
CA LEU A 117 -11.29 -18.80 0.38
C LEU A 117 -12.08 -18.50 1.67
N LYS A 118 -13.38 -18.82 1.68
CA LYS A 118 -14.25 -18.64 2.85
C LYS A 118 -13.82 -19.56 3.99
N LYS A 119 -13.72 -20.85 3.72
CA LYS A 119 -13.38 -21.87 4.73
C LYS A 119 -12.04 -21.62 5.41
N GLU A 120 -11.04 -21.23 4.65
CA GLU A 120 -9.68 -21.01 5.17
C GLU A 120 -9.47 -19.58 5.71
N GLY A 121 -10.49 -18.71 5.72
CA GLY A 121 -10.47 -17.41 6.34
C GLY A 121 -9.61 -16.37 5.59
N PHE A 122 -9.54 -16.47 4.25
CA PHE A 122 -8.81 -15.47 3.45
C PHE A 122 -9.44 -14.09 3.48
N PHE A 123 -10.71 -13.97 3.84
CA PHE A 123 -11.40 -12.69 3.94
C PHE A 123 -11.27 -12.02 5.31
N SER A 124 -10.66 -12.70 6.27
CA SER A 124 -10.54 -12.26 7.65
C SER A 124 -9.10 -12.24 8.17
N LEU A 125 -8.11 -12.06 7.27
CA LEU A 125 -6.69 -12.08 7.63
C LEU A 125 -6.36 -11.07 8.74
N ILE A 126 -6.90 -9.86 8.65
CA ILE A 126 -6.62 -8.77 9.59
C ILE A 126 -7.60 -8.69 10.77
N ILE A 127 -8.74 -9.38 10.70
CA ILE A 127 -9.75 -9.34 11.76
C ILE A 127 -9.20 -10.07 13.01
N PRO A 128 -9.37 -9.51 14.24
CA PRO A 128 -8.90 -10.13 15.45
C PRO A 128 -9.46 -11.53 15.69
N LYS A 129 -8.67 -12.39 16.31
CA LYS A 129 -9.08 -13.75 16.70
C LYS A 129 -10.30 -13.76 17.61
N SER A 130 -10.46 -12.72 18.45
CA SER A 130 -11.63 -12.53 19.30
C SER A 130 -12.96 -12.41 18.55
N TYR A 131 -12.90 -12.05 17.26
CA TYR A 131 -14.06 -11.98 16.36
C TYR A 131 -14.09 -13.11 15.32
N GLY A 132 -13.21 -14.09 15.45
CA GLY A 132 -13.13 -15.24 14.54
C GLY A 132 -12.16 -15.08 13.37
N GLY A 133 -11.43 -13.96 13.27
CA GLY A 133 -10.43 -13.72 12.24
C GLY A 133 -9.07 -14.33 12.53
N ARG A 134 -8.11 -14.05 11.67
CA ARG A 134 -6.73 -14.56 11.75
C ARG A 134 -5.80 -13.69 12.58
N GLU A 135 -6.10 -12.39 12.73
CA GLU A 135 -5.26 -11.41 13.42
C GLU A 135 -3.82 -11.35 12.89
N PHE A 136 -3.67 -11.51 11.59
CA PHE A 136 -2.38 -11.46 10.92
C PHE A 136 -1.86 -10.03 10.79
N SER A 137 -0.55 -9.90 10.81
CA SER A 137 0.14 -8.63 10.65
C SER A 137 -0.02 -8.02 9.25
N ALA A 138 0.23 -6.72 9.14
CA ALA A 138 0.22 -6.02 7.86
C ALA A 138 1.23 -6.62 6.85
N ILE A 139 2.40 -7.10 7.35
CA ILE A 139 3.39 -7.77 6.50
C ILE A 139 2.87 -9.11 5.97
N ALA A 140 2.17 -9.88 6.79
CA ALA A 140 1.56 -11.14 6.37
C ALA A 140 0.47 -10.90 5.32
N ASN A 141 -0.46 -9.97 5.58
CA ASN A 141 -1.50 -9.60 4.62
C ASN A 141 -0.88 -9.19 3.26
N SER A 142 0.11 -8.30 3.28
CA SER A 142 0.81 -7.86 2.07
C SER A 142 1.53 -9.02 1.35
N THR A 143 2.18 -9.91 2.09
CA THR A 143 2.91 -11.07 1.53
C THR A 143 1.93 -12.07 0.89
N ILE A 144 0.83 -12.39 1.57
CA ILE A 144 -0.23 -13.27 1.07
C ILE A 144 -0.81 -12.73 -0.24
N VAL A 145 -1.25 -11.48 -0.25
CA VAL A 145 -1.82 -10.84 -1.45
C VAL A 145 -0.80 -10.80 -2.59
N THR A 146 0.45 -10.46 -2.31
CA THR A 146 1.53 -10.45 -3.30
C THR A 146 1.76 -11.86 -3.87
N ARG A 147 1.79 -12.87 -3.02
CA ARG A 147 1.98 -14.26 -3.46
C ARG A 147 0.83 -14.73 -4.36
N ILE A 148 -0.42 -14.43 -4.01
CA ILE A 148 -1.58 -14.75 -4.83
C ILE A 148 -1.53 -14.00 -6.17
N ALA A 149 -1.14 -12.73 -6.18
CA ALA A 149 -1.04 -11.91 -7.37
C ALA A 149 -0.02 -12.45 -8.39
N THR A 150 0.97 -13.22 -7.97
CA THR A 150 1.91 -13.89 -8.91
C THR A 150 1.23 -14.94 -9.80
N LYS A 151 0.06 -15.44 -9.41
CA LYS A 151 -0.71 -16.45 -10.15
C LYS A 151 -1.97 -15.85 -10.77
N SER A 152 -2.74 -15.08 -9.99
CA SER A 152 -4.00 -14.48 -10.42
C SER A 152 -4.24 -13.14 -9.74
N LEU A 153 -4.34 -12.09 -10.55
CA LEU A 153 -4.69 -10.77 -10.04
C LEU A 153 -6.15 -10.72 -9.59
N SER A 154 -7.04 -11.44 -10.27
CA SER A 154 -8.46 -11.50 -9.90
C SER A 154 -8.66 -12.06 -8.49
N VAL A 155 -8.01 -13.18 -8.18
CA VAL A 155 -8.05 -13.78 -6.84
C VAL A 155 -7.39 -12.87 -5.81
N ALA A 156 -6.24 -12.26 -6.14
CA ALA A 156 -5.55 -11.35 -5.24
C ALA A 156 -6.40 -10.14 -4.86
N VAL A 157 -7.07 -9.51 -5.81
CA VAL A 157 -7.97 -8.36 -5.55
C VAL A 157 -9.18 -8.80 -4.72
N THR A 158 -9.74 -9.99 -4.99
CA THR A 158 -10.84 -10.56 -4.21
C THR A 158 -10.46 -10.73 -2.73
N VAL A 159 -9.26 -11.21 -2.43
CA VAL A 159 -8.74 -11.33 -1.06
C VAL A 159 -8.34 -9.98 -0.47
N MET A 160 -7.73 -9.11 -1.26
CA MET A 160 -7.22 -7.83 -0.81
C MET A 160 -8.33 -6.87 -0.32
N VAL A 161 -9.45 -6.81 -1.06
CA VAL A 161 -10.50 -5.82 -0.79
C VAL A 161 -11.05 -5.91 0.63
N PRO A 162 -11.51 -7.05 1.16
CA PRO A 162 -11.99 -7.13 2.53
C PRO A 162 -10.91 -6.88 3.58
N ASN A 163 -9.65 -7.19 3.27
CA ASN A 163 -8.53 -7.11 4.22
C ASN A 163 -7.78 -5.77 4.23
N SER A 164 -7.97 -4.87 3.29
CA SER A 164 -7.23 -3.61 3.23
C SER A 164 -8.09 -2.38 2.96
N LEU A 165 -9.14 -2.51 2.17
CA LEU A 165 -10.05 -1.42 1.81
C LEU A 165 -11.48 -1.67 2.31
N GLY A 166 -11.70 -2.85 2.89
CA GLY A 166 -13.00 -3.29 3.36
C GLY A 166 -13.39 -2.70 4.72
N PRO A 167 -14.62 -2.95 5.14
CA PRO A 167 -15.17 -2.40 6.38
C PRO A 167 -14.48 -2.94 7.63
N GLY A 168 -13.79 -4.09 7.54
CA GLY A 168 -13.12 -4.72 8.69
C GLY A 168 -12.09 -3.81 9.36
N GLU A 169 -11.17 -3.24 8.59
CA GLU A 169 -10.14 -2.34 9.12
C GLU A 169 -10.73 -1.04 9.65
N LEU A 170 -11.68 -0.45 8.92
CA LEU A 170 -12.36 0.77 9.38
C LEU A 170 -13.12 0.55 10.69
N LEU A 171 -13.84 -0.58 10.80
CA LEU A 171 -14.55 -0.94 12.03
C LEU A 171 -13.58 -1.18 13.19
N MET A 172 -12.47 -1.87 12.96
CA MET A 172 -11.47 -2.13 14.00
C MET A 172 -10.90 -0.84 14.58
N HIS A 173 -10.57 0.13 13.74
CA HIS A 173 -9.93 1.36 14.18
C HIS A 173 -10.92 2.43 14.66
N TYR A 174 -12.06 2.57 14.01
CA TYR A 174 -12.97 3.70 14.20
C TYR A 174 -14.38 3.32 14.63
N GLY A 175 -14.74 2.03 14.56
CA GLY A 175 -16.05 1.55 14.97
C GLY A 175 -16.26 1.64 16.49
N THR A 176 -17.50 1.90 16.91
CA THR A 176 -17.90 1.71 18.32
C THR A 176 -17.85 0.24 18.69
N GLN A 177 -17.79 -0.09 19.99
CA GLN A 177 -17.77 -1.48 20.44
C GLN A 177 -18.99 -2.26 19.91
N ALA A 178 -20.17 -1.65 19.98
CA ALA A 178 -21.41 -2.27 19.46
C ALA A 178 -21.35 -2.57 17.95
N GLN A 179 -20.72 -1.70 17.17
CA GLN A 179 -20.52 -1.95 15.72
C GLN A 179 -19.52 -3.07 15.49
N LYS A 180 -18.43 -3.12 16.24
CA LYS A 180 -17.42 -4.19 16.16
C LYS A 180 -18.04 -5.54 16.49
N ASP A 181 -18.75 -5.62 17.60
CA ASP A 181 -19.37 -6.87 18.08
C ASP A 181 -20.45 -7.39 17.13
N PHE A 182 -21.13 -6.49 16.42
CA PHE A 182 -22.18 -6.86 15.47
C PHE A 182 -21.62 -7.28 14.11
N TRP A 183 -20.69 -6.51 13.55
CA TRP A 183 -20.27 -6.70 12.17
C TRP A 183 -19.04 -7.57 11.98
N LEU A 184 -18.04 -7.49 12.86
CA LEU A 184 -16.77 -8.21 12.67
C LEU A 184 -16.92 -9.73 12.64
N PRO A 185 -17.76 -10.37 13.47
CA PRO A 185 -17.97 -11.81 13.36
C PRO A 185 -18.54 -12.26 12.02
N GLY A 186 -19.45 -11.46 11.44
CA GLY A 186 -20.01 -11.74 10.11
C GLY A 186 -19.05 -11.52 8.95
N LEU A 187 -18.03 -10.68 9.15
CA LEU A 187 -16.96 -10.47 8.17
C LEU A 187 -15.87 -11.56 8.29
N ALA A 188 -15.76 -12.20 9.45
CA ALA A 188 -14.77 -13.24 9.71
C ALA A 188 -15.19 -14.63 9.22
N ASN A 189 -16.49 -14.87 9.09
CA ASN A 189 -17.11 -16.12 8.65
C ASN A 189 -17.66 -15.98 7.23
#